data_3f5053b54ac6b278ce92f1f9a1264aec
#
_entry.id   3f5053b54ac6b278ce92f1f9a1264aec
#
_cell.length_a   1.000
_cell.length_b   1.000
_cell.length_c   1.000
_cell.angle_alpha   90.00
_cell.angle_beta   90.00
_cell.angle_gamma   90.00
#
_symmetry.space_group_name_H-M   'P 1'
#
loop_
_entity.id
_entity.type
_entity.pdbx_description
1 polymer ?
#
loop_
_entity_poly.entity_id
_entity_poly.type
_entity_poly.pdbx_seq_one_letter_code
_entity_poly.pdbx_strand_id
1 'polypeptide(L)'
;MFARIATLVSAGLVIGMLTPPPATTFADSPKAVAANGIVKVKSAYGMDETIARLKADIAKKGITFFTQIDQDKLAAATNIKIGPSVLLIFGNPALGTQFMTRNQEAGIDWPVRILVYRDATGQVFAEYTDFVWIARRHGIVSDDAPFKMANEVIGSITSSVVK
;
A
#
# COMPACT_ATOMS: atom_id res chain seq x y z
N MET A 1 -40.88 -53.90 -59.53
CA MET A 1 -39.45 -53.99 -59.03
C MET A 1 -38.97 -52.54 -58.92
N PHE A 2 -39.21 -51.90 -57.80
CA PHE A 2 -38.97 -50.50 -57.62
C PHE A 2 -37.92 -50.30 -56.51
N ALA A 3 -36.74 -49.78 -56.88
CA ALA A 3 -35.69 -49.44 -55.98
C ALA A 3 -35.95 -48.03 -55.38
N ARG A 4 -36.04 -47.92 -54.08
CA ARG A 4 -36.10 -46.64 -53.36
C ARG A 4 -34.70 -46.14 -53.06
N ILE A 5 -34.37 -44.96 -53.58
CA ILE A 5 -33.15 -44.22 -53.25
C ILE A 5 -33.43 -43.41 -51.97
N ALA A 6 -32.71 -43.69 -50.93
CA ALA A 6 -32.75 -42.91 -49.66
C ALA A 6 -31.71 -41.79 -49.72
N THR A 7 -32.16 -40.55 -49.65
CA THR A 7 -31.31 -39.35 -49.57
C THR A 7 -30.93 -39.09 -48.12
N LEU A 8 -29.64 -39.19 -47.78
CA LEU A 8 -29.10 -38.81 -46.47
C LEU A 8 -28.88 -37.27 -46.44
N VAL A 9 -29.62 -36.60 -45.57
CA VAL A 9 -29.39 -35.20 -45.25
C VAL A 9 -28.37 -35.15 -44.09
N SER A 10 -27.18 -34.65 -44.36
CA SER A 10 -26.14 -34.43 -43.39
C SER A 10 -26.39 -33.06 -42.68
N ALA A 11 -26.79 -33.09 -41.42
CA ALA A 11 -26.91 -31.90 -40.61
C ALA A 11 -25.54 -31.55 -40.02
N GLY A 12 -24.87 -30.50 -40.52
CA GLY A 12 -23.64 -29.97 -39.98
C GLY A 12 -23.88 -29.25 -38.66
N LEU A 13 -23.35 -29.75 -37.57
CA LEU A 13 -23.33 -29.12 -36.25
C LEU A 13 -22.21 -28.10 -36.21
N VAL A 14 -22.54 -26.80 -36.29
CA VAL A 14 -21.58 -25.69 -36.07
C VAL A 14 -21.43 -25.50 -34.57
N ILE A 15 -20.34 -26.02 -33.99
CA ILE A 15 -19.96 -25.74 -32.60
C ILE A 15 -19.28 -24.39 -32.58
N GLY A 16 -20.04 -23.36 -32.20
CA GLY A 16 -19.50 -22.03 -31.91
C GLY A 16 -18.57 -22.11 -30.69
N MET A 17 -17.25 -21.96 -30.92
CA MET A 17 -16.30 -21.74 -29.81
C MET A 17 -16.59 -20.39 -29.16
N LEU A 18 -17.22 -20.44 -27.97
CA LEU A 18 -17.32 -19.27 -27.08
C LEU A 18 -15.93 -19.05 -26.47
N THR A 19 -15.18 -18.06 -26.97
CA THR A 19 -13.96 -17.60 -26.32
C THR A 19 -14.32 -16.89 -25.03
N PRO A 20 -13.81 -17.30 -23.85
CA PRO A 20 -14.03 -16.58 -22.62
C PRO A 20 -13.39 -15.19 -22.70
N PRO A 21 -14.01 -14.16 -22.09
CA PRO A 21 -13.41 -12.82 -22.04
C PRO A 21 -12.07 -12.87 -21.31
N PRO A 22 -11.10 -12.01 -21.67
CA PRO A 22 -9.82 -11.96 -20.97
C PRO A 22 -10.06 -11.63 -19.50
N ALA A 23 -9.59 -12.50 -18.61
CA ALA A 23 -9.60 -12.24 -17.18
C ALA A 23 -8.70 -11.03 -16.93
N THR A 24 -9.30 -9.89 -16.55
CA THR A 24 -8.58 -8.76 -16.00
C THR A 24 -8.06 -9.17 -14.63
N THR A 25 -6.86 -9.71 -14.62
CA THR A 25 -6.09 -9.90 -13.38
C THR A 25 -5.68 -8.51 -12.88
N PHE A 26 -6.43 -7.99 -11.92
CA PHE A 26 -5.90 -6.96 -11.03
C PHE A 26 -4.81 -7.64 -10.21
N ALA A 27 -3.59 -7.61 -10.73
CA ALA A 27 -2.42 -8.04 -9.98
C ALA A 27 -2.12 -6.95 -8.96
N ASP A 28 -2.80 -7.02 -7.82
CA ASP A 28 -2.35 -6.36 -6.59
C ASP A 28 -1.13 -7.17 -6.12
N SER A 29 0.05 -6.81 -6.67
CA SER A 29 1.30 -7.44 -6.25
C SER A 29 1.49 -7.10 -4.78
N PRO A 30 1.60 -8.07 -3.87
CA PRO A 30 1.83 -7.80 -2.46
C PRO A 30 3.07 -6.92 -2.33
N LYS A 31 2.92 -5.76 -1.68
CA LYS A 31 4.03 -4.85 -1.42
C LYS A 31 5.11 -5.63 -0.69
N ALA A 32 6.29 -5.76 -1.30
CA ALA A 32 7.39 -6.49 -0.69
C ALA A 32 7.83 -5.80 0.60
N VAL A 33 7.78 -6.53 1.72
CA VAL A 33 8.31 -6.08 3.01
C VAL A 33 9.78 -6.49 3.08
N ALA A 34 10.67 -5.52 3.24
CA ALA A 34 12.09 -5.79 3.42
C ALA A 34 12.36 -6.49 4.77
N ALA A 35 13.53 -7.14 4.92
CA ALA A 35 13.91 -7.83 6.16
C ALA A 35 13.92 -6.91 7.41
N ASN A 36 14.14 -5.61 7.23
CA ASN A 36 14.06 -4.58 8.28
C ASN A 36 12.64 -4.06 8.54
N GLY A 37 11.61 -4.65 7.93
CA GLY A 37 10.22 -4.25 8.10
C GLY A 37 9.78 -3.05 7.27
N ILE A 38 10.63 -2.48 6.42
CA ILE A 38 10.28 -1.33 5.59
C ILE A 38 9.48 -1.78 4.35
N VAL A 39 8.34 -1.13 4.16
CA VAL A 39 7.57 -1.18 2.92
C VAL A 39 7.87 0.07 2.11
N LYS A 40 8.37 -0.11 0.89
CA LYS A 40 8.72 0.96 -0.03
C LYS A 40 7.70 1.03 -1.17
N VAL A 41 7.06 2.17 -1.31
CA VAL A 41 6.03 2.42 -2.35
C VAL A 41 6.56 3.48 -3.31
N LYS A 42 6.71 3.11 -4.58
CA LYS A 42 7.08 4.05 -5.63
C LYS A 42 5.91 4.99 -5.92
N SER A 43 6.13 6.30 -5.84
CA SER A 43 5.12 7.27 -6.23
C SER A 43 5.15 7.52 -7.74
N ALA A 44 3.97 7.68 -8.32
CA ALA A 44 3.80 8.14 -9.71
C ALA A 44 3.90 9.67 -9.83
N TYR A 45 4.02 10.38 -8.72
CA TYR A 45 3.94 11.85 -8.63
C TYR A 45 5.23 12.46 -8.08
N GLY A 46 5.39 13.79 -8.25
CA GLY A 46 6.44 14.56 -7.60
C GLY A 46 6.25 14.67 -6.08
N MET A 47 7.23 15.25 -5.37
CA MET A 47 7.22 15.35 -3.89
C MET A 47 5.95 15.98 -3.35
N ASP A 48 5.62 17.20 -3.81
CA ASP A 48 4.50 17.99 -3.26
C ASP A 48 3.15 17.30 -3.49
N GLU A 49 2.93 16.76 -4.68
CA GLU A 49 1.70 16.03 -5.02
C GLU A 49 1.60 14.72 -4.23
N THR A 50 2.70 13.99 -4.05
CA THR A 50 2.75 12.78 -3.22
C THR A 50 2.33 13.10 -1.78
N ILE A 51 2.91 14.14 -1.18
CA ILE A 51 2.58 14.58 0.18
C ILE A 51 1.12 15.01 0.27
N ALA A 52 0.65 15.81 -0.70
CA ALA A 52 -0.73 16.30 -0.72
C ALA A 52 -1.74 15.13 -0.79
N ARG A 53 -1.51 14.12 -1.64
CA ARG A 53 -2.36 12.94 -1.78
C ARG A 53 -2.41 12.10 -0.50
N LEU A 54 -1.26 11.83 0.10
CA LEU A 54 -1.19 11.10 1.37
C LEU A 54 -1.97 11.83 2.47
N LYS A 55 -1.76 13.14 2.63
CA LYS A 55 -2.48 13.96 3.61
C LYS A 55 -3.98 14.00 3.36
N ALA A 56 -4.41 14.12 2.10
CA ALA A 56 -5.82 14.12 1.73
C ALA A 56 -6.49 12.77 2.07
N ASP A 57 -5.80 11.64 1.81
CA ASP A 57 -6.33 10.32 2.10
C ASP A 57 -6.37 10.03 3.60
N ILE A 58 -5.36 10.47 4.37
CA ILE A 58 -5.33 10.44 5.84
C ILE A 58 -6.56 11.18 6.40
N ALA A 59 -6.81 12.40 5.91
CA ALA A 59 -7.96 13.21 6.34
C ALA A 59 -9.29 12.56 5.96
N LYS A 60 -9.42 12.04 4.73
CA LYS A 60 -10.61 11.33 4.24
C LYS A 60 -10.99 10.13 5.11
N LYS A 61 -10.01 9.46 5.70
CA LYS A 61 -10.19 8.33 6.60
C LYS A 61 -10.44 8.72 8.07
N GLY A 62 -10.54 10.02 8.37
CA GLY A 62 -10.73 10.53 9.73
C GLY A 62 -9.55 10.23 10.67
N ILE A 63 -8.36 10.05 10.11
CA ILE A 63 -7.14 9.78 10.88
C ILE A 63 -6.51 11.11 11.29
N THR A 64 -6.08 11.24 12.54
CA THR A 64 -5.45 12.45 13.06
C THR A 64 -4.08 12.65 12.43
N PHE A 65 -3.90 13.73 11.71
CA PHE A 65 -2.59 14.20 11.26
C PHE A 65 -1.95 15.04 12.37
N PHE A 66 -0.79 14.63 12.88
CA PHE A 66 -0.12 15.33 13.99
C PHE A 66 0.82 16.39 13.48
N THR A 67 1.77 16.05 12.62
CA THR A 67 2.77 17.01 12.12
C THR A 67 3.48 16.51 10.86
N GLN A 68 4.19 17.43 10.22
CA GLN A 68 5.12 17.19 9.13
C GLN A 68 6.49 17.71 9.54
N ILE A 69 7.53 16.93 9.28
CA ILE A 69 8.92 17.31 9.52
C ILE A 69 9.64 17.37 8.18
N ASP A 70 10.01 18.56 7.75
CA ASP A 70 10.80 18.79 6.53
C ASP A 70 12.29 18.55 6.85
N GLN A 71 12.74 17.33 6.73
CA GLN A 71 14.09 16.90 7.16
C GLN A 71 15.19 17.56 6.35
N ASP A 72 14.98 17.79 5.06
CA ASP A 72 15.90 18.51 4.18
C ASP A 72 16.08 19.98 4.60
N LYS A 73 15.02 20.65 5.05
CA LYS A 73 15.11 22.02 5.59
C LYS A 73 15.84 22.06 6.92
N LEU A 74 15.60 21.07 7.80
CA LEU A 74 16.33 20.96 9.06
C LEU A 74 17.83 20.73 8.83
N ALA A 75 18.19 19.86 7.87
CA ALA A 75 19.59 19.65 7.49
C ALA A 75 20.22 20.93 6.93
N ALA A 76 19.51 21.66 6.05
CA ALA A 76 20.00 22.91 5.48
C ALA A 76 20.28 23.97 6.56
N ALA A 77 19.48 24.03 7.63
CA ALA A 77 19.69 24.94 8.76
C ALA A 77 21.01 24.66 9.52
N THR A 78 21.58 23.49 9.36
CA THR A 78 22.91 23.10 9.93
C THR A 78 24.00 23.06 8.88
N ASN A 79 23.78 23.65 7.70
CA ASN A 79 24.69 23.63 6.54
C ASN A 79 24.97 22.22 6.00
N ILE A 80 24.09 21.24 6.26
CA ILE A 80 24.16 19.89 5.72
C ILE A 80 23.15 19.79 4.58
N LYS A 81 23.59 19.33 3.41
CA LYS A 81 22.72 19.14 2.26
C LYS A 81 22.34 17.66 2.12
N ILE A 82 21.05 17.39 2.23
CA ILE A 82 20.44 16.09 1.87
C ILE A 82 19.47 16.27 0.71
N GLY A 83 19.04 15.17 0.09
CA GLY A 83 17.95 15.20 -0.90
C GLY A 83 16.61 15.57 -0.25
N PRO A 84 15.58 15.91 -1.06
CA PRO A 84 14.23 16.17 -0.56
C PRO A 84 13.72 15.02 0.31
N SER A 85 13.34 15.33 1.55
CA SER A 85 12.94 14.33 2.55
C SER A 85 11.96 14.95 3.56
N VAL A 86 10.77 14.34 3.65
CA VAL A 86 9.68 14.81 4.51
C VAL A 86 9.10 13.64 5.28
N LEU A 87 9.00 13.76 6.60
CA LEU A 87 8.37 12.78 7.47
C LEU A 87 6.95 13.25 7.84
N LEU A 88 5.94 12.46 7.49
CA LEU A 88 4.55 12.66 7.90
C LEU A 88 4.25 11.82 9.14
N ILE A 89 3.68 12.43 10.18
CA ILE A 89 3.34 11.79 11.44
C ILE A 89 1.83 11.90 11.64
N PHE A 90 1.16 10.76 11.78
CA PHE A 90 -0.29 10.66 11.91
C PHE A 90 -0.69 9.40 12.67
N GLY A 91 -1.96 9.27 13.02
CA GLY A 91 -2.44 8.05 13.66
C GLY A 91 -3.89 8.11 14.10
N ASN A 92 -4.43 6.94 14.39
CA ASN A 92 -5.71 6.78 15.05
C ASN A 92 -5.46 6.37 16.52
N PRO A 93 -5.71 7.24 17.51
CA PRO A 93 -5.43 6.94 18.92
C PRO A 93 -6.12 5.66 19.40
N ALA A 94 -7.38 5.41 19.00
CA ALA A 94 -8.12 4.21 19.41
C ALA A 94 -7.47 2.92 18.87
N LEU A 95 -6.87 2.97 17.67
CA LEU A 95 -6.14 1.83 17.11
C LEU A 95 -4.75 1.71 17.76
N GLY A 96 -4.01 2.80 17.90
CA GLY A 96 -2.65 2.81 18.45
C GLY A 96 -2.58 2.33 19.90
N THR A 97 -3.54 2.71 20.73
CA THR A 97 -3.58 2.24 22.13
C THR A 97 -3.77 0.73 22.24
N GLN A 98 -4.40 0.07 21.27
CA GLN A 98 -4.53 -1.39 21.27
C GLN A 98 -3.17 -2.10 21.14
N PHE A 99 -2.19 -1.50 20.45
CA PHE A 99 -0.83 -2.05 20.43
C PHE A 99 -0.18 -1.93 21.82
N MET A 100 -0.31 -0.77 22.46
CA MET A 100 0.28 -0.50 23.77
C MET A 100 -0.39 -1.29 24.91
N THR A 101 -1.65 -1.68 24.78
CA THR A 101 -2.28 -2.57 25.77
C THR A 101 -1.72 -3.98 25.77
N ARG A 102 -1.11 -4.42 24.66
CA ARG A 102 -0.46 -5.74 24.57
C ARG A 102 1.00 -5.70 25.01
N ASN A 103 1.70 -4.63 24.63
CA ASN A 103 3.04 -4.34 25.06
C ASN A 103 3.23 -2.81 25.04
N GLN A 104 3.44 -2.20 26.20
CA GLN A 104 3.60 -0.75 26.33
C GLN A 104 4.81 -0.21 25.54
N GLU A 105 5.88 -1.01 25.38
CA GLU A 105 7.05 -0.64 24.60
C GLU A 105 6.73 -0.42 23.10
N ALA A 106 5.63 -0.97 22.59
CA ALA A 106 5.18 -0.72 21.24
C ALA A 106 4.85 0.76 20.98
N GLY A 107 4.68 1.56 22.04
CA GLY A 107 4.53 3.01 21.94
C GLY A 107 5.68 3.74 21.25
N ILE A 108 6.89 3.12 21.16
CA ILE A 108 8.02 3.71 20.42
C ILE A 108 7.78 3.75 18.90
N ASP A 109 6.93 2.84 18.39
CA ASP A 109 6.56 2.77 16.97
C ASP A 109 5.25 3.54 16.67
N TRP A 110 4.70 4.22 17.67
CA TRP A 110 3.51 5.05 17.58
C TRP A 110 3.87 6.52 17.92
N PRO A 111 3.36 7.54 17.19
CA PRO A 111 2.44 7.51 16.05
C PRO A 111 3.05 6.94 14.76
N VAL A 112 2.18 6.59 13.82
CA VAL A 112 2.57 6.11 12.49
C VAL A 112 3.37 7.17 11.74
N ARG A 113 4.35 6.72 10.98
CA ARG A 113 5.23 7.60 10.18
C ARG A 113 5.27 7.11 8.74
N ILE A 114 5.15 8.05 7.80
CA ILE A 114 5.48 7.83 6.39
C ILE A 114 6.61 8.79 6.02
N LEU A 115 7.73 8.25 5.57
CA LEU A 115 8.81 9.02 4.96
C LEU A 115 8.52 9.19 3.47
N VAL A 116 8.45 10.44 3.00
CA VAL A 116 8.41 10.76 1.57
C VAL A 116 9.74 11.36 1.19
N TYR A 117 10.42 10.75 0.22
CA TYR A 117 11.72 11.27 -0.21
C TYR A 117 11.94 11.04 -1.71
N ARG A 118 12.88 11.78 -2.28
CA ARG A 118 13.33 11.61 -3.65
C ARG A 118 14.76 11.07 -3.64
N ASP A 119 14.96 9.94 -4.32
CA ASP A 119 16.27 9.32 -4.43
C ASP A 119 17.19 10.03 -5.45
N ALA A 120 18.43 9.56 -5.57
CA ALA A 120 19.44 10.12 -6.47
C ALA A 120 19.06 10.01 -7.97
N THR A 121 18.14 9.13 -8.33
CA THR A 121 17.62 8.99 -9.69
C THR A 121 16.47 9.94 -10.00
N GLY A 122 16.00 10.70 -9.01
CA GLY A 122 14.85 11.59 -9.12
C GLY A 122 13.50 10.92 -8.84
N GLN A 123 13.49 9.63 -8.49
CA GLN A 123 12.28 8.89 -8.18
C GLN A 123 11.79 9.20 -6.75
N VAL A 124 10.48 9.47 -6.63
CA VAL A 124 9.83 9.70 -5.33
C VAL A 124 9.30 8.40 -4.77
N PHE A 125 9.50 8.21 -3.47
CA PHE A 125 9.02 7.07 -2.71
C PHE A 125 8.27 7.51 -1.45
N ALA A 126 7.32 6.68 -1.02
CA ALA A 126 6.72 6.72 0.30
C ALA A 126 7.10 5.42 1.03
N GLU A 127 7.73 5.54 2.21
CA GLU A 127 8.16 4.39 3.01
C GLU A 127 7.51 4.41 4.39
N TYR A 128 7.17 3.22 4.89
CA TYR A 128 6.63 3.03 6.23
C TYR A 128 7.05 1.68 6.80
N THR A 129 6.90 1.50 8.10
CA THR A 129 7.16 0.21 8.75
C THR A 129 5.89 -0.66 8.73
N ASP A 130 6.02 -1.90 8.30
CA ASP A 130 4.95 -2.90 8.31
C ASP A 130 4.49 -3.22 9.75
N PHE A 131 3.18 -3.26 9.97
CA PHE A 131 2.63 -3.47 11.31
C PHE A 131 2.79 -4.91 11.81
N VAL A 132 2.86 -5.90 10.92
CA VAL A 132 3.19 -7.28 11.32
C VAL A 132 4.62 -7.37 11.80
N TRP A 133 5.54 -6.63 11.14
CA TRP A 133 6.92 -6.53 11.59
C TRP A 133 7.03 -5.83 12.95
N ILE A 134 6.29 -4.72 13.18
CA ILE A 134 6.22 -4.03 14.48
C ILE A 134 5.71 -5.00 15.56
N ALA A 135 4.64 -5.75 15.29
CA ALA A 135 4.11 -6.72 16.23
C ALA A 135 5.17 -7.76 16.64
N ARG A 136 5.89 -8.32 15.66
CA ARG A 136 6.98 -9.29 15.92
C ARG A 136 8.11 -8.69 16.74
N ARG A 137 8.50 -7.45 16.44
CA ARG A 137 9.54 -6.71 17.19
C ARG A 137 9.22 -6.62 18.68
N HIS A 138 7.94 -6.46 19.01
CA HIS A 138 7.46 -6.30 20.38
C HIS A 138 6.89 -7.59 20.99
N GLY A 139 7.11 -8.74 20.36
CA GLY A 139 6.58 -10.04 20.84
C GLY A 139 5.06 -10.12 20.91
N ILE A 140 4.35 -9.33 20.09
CA ILE A 140 2.91 -9.32 20.01
C ILE A 140 2.46 -10.30 18.91
N VAL A 141 1.39 -11.05 19.15
CA VAL A 141 0.81 -11.92 18.13
C VAL A 141 0.27 -11.08 16.97
N SER A 142 0.80 -11.30 15.78
CA SER A 142 0.60 -10.41 14.62
C SER A 142 -0.66 -10.69 13.80
N ASP A 143 -1.39 -11.76 14.10
CA ASP A 143 -2.64 -12.12 13.41
C ASP A 143 -3.89 -11.50 14.03
N ASP A 144 -3.74 -10.75 15.11
CA ASP A 144 -4.80 -9.97 15.72
C ASP A 144 -5.40 -8.96 14.73
N ALA A 145 -6.72 -8.79 14.79
CA ALA A 145 -7.48 -7.90 13.92
C ALA A 145 -6.95 -6.46 13.85
N PRO A 146 -6.51 -5.80 14.96
CA PRO A 146 -5.97 -4.45 14.92
C PRO A 146 -4.74 -4.30 14.02
N PHE A 147 -3.84 -5.29 14.00
CA PHE A 147 -2.62 -5.25 13.17
C PHE A 147 -2.94 -5.42 11.69
N LYS A 148 -3.85 -6.34 11.36
CA LYS A 148 -4.35 -6.51 9.99
C LYS A 148 -5.02 -5.23 9.50
N MET A 149 -5.90 -4.64 10.32
CA MET A 149 -6.58 -3.39 10.01
C MET A 149 -5.57 -2.25 9.79
N ALA A 150 -4.54 -2.12 10.63
CA ALA A 150 -3.52 -1.10 10.49
C ALA A 150 -2.74 -1.25 9.16
N ASN A 151 -2.39 -2.48 8.77
CA ASN A 151 -1.74 -2.74 7.49
C ASN A 151 -2.65 -2.42 6.29
N GLU A 152 -3.93 -2.77 6.35
CA GLU A 152 -4.90 -2.44 5.31
C GLU A 152 -5.05 -0.92 5.16
N VAL A 153 -5.18 -0.20 6.27
CA VAL A 153 -5.33 1.26 6.29
C VAL A 153 -4.10 1.95 5.69
N ILE A 154 -2.89 1.60 6.14
CA ILE A 154 -1.66 2.24 5.60
C ILE A 154 -1.41 1.84 4.15
N GLY A 155 -1.74 0.60 3.78
CA GLY A 155 -1.74 0.13 2.40
C GLY A 155 -2.66 0.95 1.52
N SER A 156 -3.88 1.22 1.98
CA SER A 156 -4.86 2.06 1.29
C SER A 156 -4.38 3.52 1.19
N ILE A 157 -3.81 4.11 2.26
CA ILE A 157 -3.24 5.47 2.21
C ILE A 157 -2.15 5.56 1.14
N THR A 158 -1.21 4.62 1.14
CA THR A 158 -0.09 4.64 0.19
C THR A 158 -0.48 4.22 -1.23
N SER A 159 -1.63 3.57 -1.44
CA SER A 159 -2.15 3.33 -2.80
C SER A 159 -2.58 4.61 -3.51
N SER A 160 -2.90 5.68 -2.77
CA SER A 160 -3.26 7.00 -3.33
C SER A 160 -2.16 7.65 -4.16
N VAL A 161 -0.91 7.20 -4.03
CA VAL A 161 0.25 7.72 -4.77
C VAL A 161 0.76 6.77 -5.87
N VAL A 162 0.10 5.62 -6.04
CA VAL A 162 0.35 4.68 -7.14
C VAL A 162 -0.66 4.95 -8.26
N LYS A 163 -0.26 4.78 -9.52
CA LYS A 163 -1.18 4.90 -10.67
C LYS A 163 -2.02 3.65 -10.82
#